data_144a27f1a4346c4320875a6b2e5fbca0
#
_entry.id   144a27f1a4346c4320875a6b2e5fbca0
#
_cell.length_a   1.000
_cell.length_b   1.000
_cell.length_c   1.000
_cell.angle_alpha   90.00
_cell.angle_beta   90.00
_cell.angle_gamma   90.00
#
_symmetry.space_group_name_H-M   'P 1'
#
loop_
_entity.id
_entity.type
_entity.pdbx_description
1 polymer ?
#
loop_
_entity_poly.entity_id
_entity_poly.type
_entity_poly.pdbx_seq_one_letter_code
_entity_poly.pdbx_strand_id
1 'polypeptide(L)'
;MTSSVIQGFTKSLAMTVLSEIGDKTFFAAAILAMRHPRRLVLAGCLGALIVMTILSALVGWAAPNLIPRVWTHHITTILFFGFGLWTLWEGFSDKGDEDELAEVEAKLDSDMKTTAAKATKGSKGDDDLKKQKRPFLTSLFSPILLKAFSITFFGEWGDKSQLATIGLAADENPYGVVLGGILGQALCTTAAVLGGKSLASNISEKMVAISGGILFLIFGMQSFLSTVEP
;
A
#
# COMPACT_ATOMS: atom_id res chain seq x y z
N MET A 1 -25.36 4.99 14.00
CA MET A 1 -25.77 4.73 12.59
C MET A 1 -24.91 3.61 12.07
N THR A 2 -25.49 2.54 11.52
CA THR A 2 -24.72 1.54 10.79
C THR A 2 -24.29 2.19 9.48
N SER A 3 -23.04 2.64 9.40
CA SER A 3 -22.50 3.15 8.14
C SER A 3 -22.67 2.06 7.06
N SER A 4 -23.12 2.46 5.89
CA SER A 4 -23.39 1.55 4.78
C SER A 4 -22.08 0.88 4.35
N VAL A 5 -22.09 -0.41 4.09
CA VAL A 5 -20.96 -1.12 3.47
C VAL A 5 -20.48 -0.40 2.21
N ILE A 6 -21.43 0.13 1.42
CA ILE A 6 -21.14 0.90 0.21
C ILE A 6 -20.36 2.18 0.52
N GLN A 7 -20.67 2.86 1.60
CA GLN A 7 -19.96 4.09 2.00
C GLN A 7 -18.52 3.79 2.41
N GLY A 8 -18.31 2.78 3.27
CA GLY A 8 -16.96 2.33 3.62
C GLY A 8 -16.16 1.85 2.40
N PHE A 9 -16.81 1.14 1.48
CA PHE A 9 -16.20 0.67 0.24
C PHE A 9 -15.75 1.83 -0.67
N THR A 10 -16.64 2.77 -0.96
CA THR A 10 -16.33 3.88 -1.89
C THR A 10 -15.27 4.81 -1.33
N LYS A 11 -15.33 5.13 -0.02
CA LYS A 11 -14.32 5.95 0.64
C LYS A 11 -12.96 5.25 0.63
N SER A 12 -12.91 3.98 1.01
CA SER A 12 -11.67 3.20 1.03
C SER A 12 -11.08 3.02 -0.36
N LEU A 13 -11.91 2.70 -1.36
CA LEU A 13 -11.47 2.58 -2.75
C LEU A 13 -10.85 3.88 -3.26
N ALA A 14 -11.56 5.01 -3.10
CA ALA A 14 -11.07 6.31 -3.56
C ALA A 14 -9.76 6.71 -2.85
N MET A 15 -9.71 6.53 -1.53
CA MET A 15 -8.54 6.82 -0.72
C MET A 15 -7.34 5.97 -1.16
N THR A 16 -7.51 4.65 -1.28
CA THR A 16 -6.45 3.74 -1.67
C THR A 16 -5.93 4.05 -3.07
N VAL A 17 -6.82 4.25 -4.05
CA VAL A 17 -6.40 4.56 -5.43
C VAL A 17 -5.60 5.86 -5.48
N LEU A 18 -6.03 6.91 -4.78
CA LEU A 18 -5.34 8.20 -4.80
C LEU A 18 -4.07 8.24 -3.95
N SER A 19 -3.92 7.39 -2.93
CA SER A 19 -2.70 7.32 -2.12
C SER A 19 -1.65 6.38 -2.69
N GLU A 20 -2.05 5.35 -3.43
CA GLU A 20 -1.14 4.32 -3.92
C GLU A 20 -0.60 4.58 -5.33
N ILE A 21 -1.35 5.30 -6.18
CA ILE A 21 -0.84 5.67 -7.50
C ILE A 21 0.32 6.66 -7.33
N GLY A 22 1.50 6.30 -7.85
CA GLY A 22 2.69 7.17 -7.75
C GLY A 22 3.39 7.12 -6.40
N ASP A 23 3.04 6.21 -5.49
CA ASP A 23 3.82 5.99 -4.29
C ASP A 23 5.08 5.15 -4.55
N LYS A 24 6.02 5.18 -3.61
CA LYS A 24 7.33 4.48 -3.72
C LYS A 24 7.18 2.98 -4.00
N THR A 25 6.17 2.34 -3.44
CA THR A 25 5.91 0.91 -3.68
C THR A 25 5.25 0.64 -5.02
N PHE A 26 4.47 1.57 -5.56
CA PHE A 26 3.99 1.54 -6.93
C PHE A 26 5.18 1.49 -7.91
N PHE A 27 6.17 2.37 -7.72
CA PHE A 27 7.40 2.38 -8.53
C PHE A 27 8.24 1.12 -8.29
N ALA A 28 8.37 0.67 -7.04
CA ALA A 28 9.10 -0.56 -6.72
C ALA A 28 8.48 -1.79 -7.40
N ALA A 29 7.16 -1.93 -7.39
CA ALA A 29 6.44 -2.99 -8.07
C ALA A 29 6.65 -2.93 -9.59
N ALA A 30 6.61 -1.73 -10.19
CA ALA A 30 6.85 -1.52 -11.61
C ALA A 30 8.27 -1.94 -12.02
N ILE A 31 9.29 -1.50 -11.29
CA ILE A 31 10.70 -1.83 -11.55
C ILE A 31 10.96 -3.33 -11.34
N LEU A 32 10.42 -3.90 -10.26
CA LEU A 32 10.58 -5.31 -9.95
C LEU A 32 9.93 -6.20 -11.05
N ALA A 33 8.79 -5.79 -11.59
CA ALA A 33 8.09 -6.48 -12.67
C ALA A 33 8.80 -6.41 -14.03
N MET A 34 9.69 -5.44 -14.22
CA MET A 34 10.57 -5.41 -15.40
C MET A 34 11.73 -6.40 -15.30
N ARG A 35 12.20 -6.65 -14.08
CA ARG A 35 13.38 -7.52 -13.83
C ARG A 35 13.01 -8.97 -13.54
N HIS A 36 11.76 -9.24 -13.19
CA HIS A 36 11.26 -10.55 -12.75
C HIS A 36 9.91 -10.91 -13.37
N PRO A 37 9.48 -12.19 -13.35
CA PRO A 37 8.18 -12.60 -13.88
C PRO A 37 7.03 -11.84 -13.25
N ARG A 38 6.31 -11.06 -14.05
CA ARG A 38 5.22 -10.16 -13.62
C ARG A 38 4.19 -10.81 -12.70
N ARG A 39 3.81 -12.07 -12.99
CA ARG A 39 2.82 -12.82 -12.18
C ARG A 39 3.27 -13.05 -10.74
N LEU A 40 4.56 -13.36 -10.55
CA LEU A 40 5.12 -13.58 -9.22
C LEU A 40 5.27 -12.28 -8.44
N VAL A 41 5.67 -11.20 -9.12
CA VAL A 41 5.76 -9.87 -8.52
C VAL A 41 4.37 -9.39 -8.11
N LEU A 42 3.39 -9.47 -9.01
CA LEU A 42 2.00 -9.11 -8.71
C LEU A 42 1.46 -9.88 -7.51
N ALA A 43 1.63 -11.20 -7.50
CA ALA A 43 1.15 -12.03 -6.39
C ALA A 43 1.84 -11.70 -5.06
N GLY A 44 3.14 -11.42 -5.09
CA GLY A 44 3.90 -11.05 -3.89
C GLY A 44 3.48 -9.68 -3.34
N CYS A 45 3.50 -8.65 -4.18
CA CYS A 45 3.11 -7.29 -3.77
C CYS A 45 1.65 -7.25 -3.31
N LEU A 46 0.72 -7.77 -4.13
CA LEU A 46 -0.70 -7.77 -3.80
C LEU A 46 -0.99 -8.59 -2.54
N GLY A 47 -0.31 -9.73 -2.36
CA GLY A 47 -0.43 -10.54 -1.15
C GLY A 47 -0.02 -9.77 0.11
N ALA A 48 1.08 -9.02 0.07
CA ALA A 48 1.51 -8.15 1.17
C ALA A 48 0.46 -7.08 1.48
N LEU A 49 0.01 -6.35 0.46
CA LEU A 49 -0.96 -5.26 0.60
C LEU A 49 -2.32 -5.74 1.13
N ILE A 50 -2.80 -6.91 0.69
CA ILE A 50 -4.04 -7.52 1.22
C ILE A 50 -3.89 -7.83 2.71
N VAL A 51 -2.79 -8.47 3.11
CA VAL A 51 -2.53 -8.78 4.51
C VAL A 51 -2.53 -7.51 5.35
N MET A 52 -1.84 -6.47 4.88
CA MET A 52 -1.75 -5.20 5.58
C MET A 52 -3.07 -4.47 5.67
N THR A 53 -3.86 -4.45 4.59
CA THR A 53 -5.22 -3.87 4.58
C THR A 53 -6.12 -4.57 5.60
N ILE A 54 -6.09 -5.89 5.66
CA ILE A 54 -6.87 -6.66 6.64
C ILE A 54 -6.41 -6.35 8.06
N LEU A 55 -5.09 -6.35 8.33
CA LEU A 55 -4.55 -6.04 9.65
C LEU A 55 -4.91 -4.61 10.08
N SER A 56 -4.77 -3.63 9.20
CA SER A 56 -5.14 -2.24 9.46
C SER A 56 -6.63 -2.09 9.77
N ALA A 57 -7.48 -2.73 8.97
CA ALA A 57 -8.93 -2.70 9.20
C ALA A 57 -9.33 -3.41 10.51
N LEU A 58 -8.66 -4.49 10.89
CA LEU A 58 -8.88 -5.17 12.17
C LEU A 58 -8.50 -4.27 13.36
N VAL A 59 -7.37 -3.56 13.27
CA VAL A 59 -6.95 -2.60 14.29
C VAL A 59 -7.97 -1.47 14.39
N GLY A 60 -8.40 -0.90 13.25
CA GLY A 60 -9.41 0.17 13.22
C GLY A 60 -10.76 -0.29 13.79
N TRP A 61 -11.21 -1.50 13.41
CA TRP A 61 -12.45 -2.08 13.95
C TRP A 61 -12.38 -2.34 15.46
N ALA A 62 -11.22 -2.76 15.98
CA ALA A 62 -11.01 -3.02 17.38
C ALA A 62 -10.82 -1.74 18.21
N ALA A 63 -10.37 -0.64 17.62
CA ALA A 63 -10.05 0.60 18.30
C ALA A 63 -11.22 1.15 19.15
N PRO A 64 -12.48 1.19 18.68
CA PRO A 64 -13.62 1.68 19.50
C PRO A 64 -13.95 0.81 20.71
N ASN A 65 -13.47 -0.44 20.74
CA ASN A 65 -13.64 -1.33 21.91
C ASN A 65 -12.61 -1.06 23.00
N LEU A 66 -11.47 -0.44 22.65
CA LEU A 66 -10.37 -0.12 23.57
C LEU A 66 -10.41 1.35 24.00
N ILE A 67 -10.91 2.23 23.14
CA ILE A 67 -10.95 3.67 23.32
C ILE A 67 -12.39 4.13 23.07
N PRO A 68 -12.98 5.03 23.89
CA PRO A 68 -14.31 5.56 23.62
C PRO A 68 -14.45 6.10 22.21
N ARG A 69 -15.56 5.82 21.54
CA ARG A 69 -15.82 6.19 20.12
C ARG A 69 -15.58 7.67 19.82
N VAL A 70 -15.90 8.53 20.78
CA VAL A 70 -15.66 9.98 20.65
C VAL A 70 -14.17 10.29 20.41
N TRP A 71 -13.29 9.67 21.20
CA TRP A 71 -11.85 9.87 21.05
C TRP A 71 -11.31 9.25 19.74
N THR A 72 -11.75 8.05 19.39
CA THR A 72 -11.35 7.40 18.15
C THR A 72 -11.72 8.28 16.95
N HIS A 73 -12.94 8.83 16.94
CA HIS A 73 -13.42 9.73 15.89
C HIS A 73 -12.60 11.03 15.81
N HIS A 74 -12.30 11.67 16.94
CA HIS A 74 -11.45 12.86 16.93
C HIS A 74 -10.02 12.55 16.45
N ILE A 75 -9.44 11.42 16.86
CA ILE A 75 -8.12 10.99 16.39
C ILE A 75 -8.15 10.78 14.88
N THR A 76 -9.15 10.07 14.36
CA THR A 76 -9.32 9.85 12.89
C THR A 76 -9.45 11.17 12.14
N THR A 77 -10.25 12.09 12.65
CA THR A 77 -10.42 13.44 12.06
C THR A 77 -9.10 14.20 12.02
N ILE A 78 -8.33 14.20 13.10
CA ILE A 78 -7.02 14.86 13.17
C ILE A 78 -6.04 14.20 12.22
N LEU A 79 -6.05 12.85 12.09
CA LEU A 79 -5.21 12.13 11.15
C LEU A 79 -5.53 12.51 9.70
N PHE A 80 -6.80 12.58 9.32
CA PHE A 80 -7.18 12.99 7.97
C PHE A 80 -6.75 14.42 7.64
N PHE A 81 -6.94 15.37 8.56
CA PHE A 81 -6.43 16.73 8.35
C PHE A 81 -4.91 16.78 8.33
N GLY A 82 -4.24 16.08 9.24
CA GLY A 82 -2.78 16.03 9.30
C GLY A 82 -2.18 15.45 8.01
N PHE A 83 -2.67 14.31 7.54
CA PHE A 83 -2.23 13.70 6.29
C PHE A 83 -2.61 14.54 5.08
N GLY A 84 -3.81 15.13 5.05
CA GLY A 84 -4.22 16.03 3.98
C GLY A 84 -3.27 17.20 3.81
N LEU A 85 -2.96 17.90 4.90
CA LEU A 85 -2.02 19.03 4.90
C LEU A 85 -0.59 18.59 4.57
N TRP A 86 -0.13 17.47 5.13
CA TRP A 86 1.19 16.93 4.86
C TRP A 86 1.36 16.58 3.37
N THR A 87 0.39 15.85 2.81
CA THR A 87 0.45 15.40 1.42
C THR A 87 0.34 16.58 0.44
N LEU A 88 -0.47 17.60 0.78
CA LEU A 88 -0.49 18.84 0.01
C LEU A 88 0.84 19.58 0.07
N TRP A 89 1.44 19.70 1.25
CA TRP A 89 2.75 20.32 1.39
C TRP A 89 3.84 19.58 0.60
N GLU A 90 3.83 18.24 0.64
CA GLU A 90 4.69 17.38 -0.17
C GLU A 90 4.51 17.64 -1.67
N GLY A 91 3.26 17.71 -2.15
CA GLY A 91 2.95 18.01 -3.56
C GLY A 91 3.32 19.43 -4.00
N PHE A 92 3.40 20.40 -3.07
CA PHE A 92 3.86 21.75 -3.38
C PHE A 92 5.37 21.93 -3.16
N SER A 93 6.02 21.06 -2.36
CA SER A 93 7.47 21.01 -2.22
C SER A 93 8.06 20.35 -3.45
N ASP A 94 8.71 21.14 -4.27
CA ASP A 94 9.24 20.79 -5.60
C ASP A 94 10.44 19.79 -5.46
N LYS A 95 10.14 18.53 -5.13
CA LYS A 95 11.04 17.40 -5.34
C LYS A 95 10.67 16.80 -6.68
N GLY A 96 11.53 16.96 -7.68
CA GLY A 96 11.26 16.54 -9.04
C GLY A 96 10.96 15.04 -9.15
N ASP A 97 9.93 14.70 -9.90
CA ASP A 97 9.44 13.32 -10.17
C ASP A 97 10.55 12.34 -10.65
N GLU A 98 11.65 12.86 -11.22
CA GLU A 98 12.79 12.05 -11.69
C GLU A 98 13.69 11.55 -10.55
N ASP A 99 13.75 12.25 -9.42
CA ASP A 99 14.62 11.91 -8.29
C ASP A 99 14.07 10.74 -7.47
N GLU A 100 12.74 10.61 -7.30
CA GLU A 100 12.13 9.51 -6.54
C GLU A 100 12.26 8.16 -7.25
N LEU A 101 12.05 8.14 -8.56
CA LEU A 101 12.18 6.90 -9.35
C LEU A 101 13.63 6.39 -9.32
N ALA A 102 14.61 7.29 -9.40
CA ALA A 102 16.03 6.98 -9.28
C ALA A 102 16.40 6.51 -7.85
N GLU A 103 15.81 7.12 -6.83
CA GLU A 103 16.02 6.73 -5.43
C GLU A 103 15.46 5.32 -5.16
N VAL A 104 14.25 5.02 -5.63
CA VAL A 104 13.64 3.70 -5.51
C VAL A 104 14.44 2.64 -6.27
N GLU A 105 14.94 2.96 -7.47
CA GLU A 105 15.79 2.06 -8.25
C GLU A 105 17.11 1.77 -7.54
N ALA A 106 17.77 2.78 -6.99
CA ALA A 106 19.01 2.64 -6.23
C ALA A 106 18.81 1.83 -4.93
N LYS A 107 17.69 2.04 -4.24
CA LYS A 107 17.34 1.32 -3.02
C LYS A 107 17.05 -0.16 -3.30
N LEU A 108 16.30 -0.45 -4.36
CA LEU A 108 16.07 -1.82 -4.83
C LEU A 108 17.36 -2.53 -5.20
N ASP A 109 18.29 -1.85 -5.87
CA ASP A 109 19.60 -2.41 -6.23
C ASP A 109 20.46 -2.71 -5.00
N SER A 110 20.44 -1.86 -3.97
CA SER A 110 21.15 -2.09 -2.72
C SER A 110 20.58 -3.28 -1.96
N ASP A 111 19.26 -3.39 -1.87
CA ASP A 111 18.56 -4.50 -1.21
C ASP A 111 18.76 -5.82 -1.97
N MET A 112 18.83 -5.76 -3.30
CA MET A 112 19.12 -6.91 -4.14
C MET A 112 20.54 -7.44 -3.91
N LYS A 113 21.53 -6.57 -3.79
CA LYS A 113 22.93 -6.93 -3.50
C LYS A 113 23.06 -7.53 -2.11
N THR A 114 22.38 -6.96 -1.11
CA THR A 114 22.42 -7.44 0.28
C THR A 114 21.77 -8.83 0.42
N THR A 115 20.67 -9.07 -0.27
CA THR A 115 19.96 -10.36 -0.25
C THR A 115 20.77 -11.44 -0.99
N ALA A 116 21.40 -11.11 -2.12
CA ALA A 116 22.28 -12.01 -2.85
C ALA A 116 23.51 -12.40 -2.03
N ALA A 117 24.12 -11.44 -1.31
CA ALA A 117 25.28 -11.69 -0.44
C ALA A 117 24.92 -12.59 0.77
N LYS A 118 23.70 -12.51 1.32
CA LYS A 118 23.22 -13.41 2.37
C LYS A 118 22.89 -14.80 1.83
N ALA A 119 22.35 -14.92 0.62
CA ALA A 119 22.07 -16.22 0.00
C ALA A 119 23.35 -17.00 -0.33
N THR A 120 24.42 -16.31 -0.72
CA THR A 120 25.71 -16.95 -1.03
C THR A 120 26.46 -17.48 0.21
N LYS A 121 26.15 -16.95 1.40
CA LYS A 121 26.72 -17.46 2.67
C LYS A 121 25.99 -18.68 3.24
N GLY A 122 24.79 -19.00 2.75
CA GLY A 122 23.97 -20.11 3.24
C GLY A 122 23.97 -21.37 2.36
N SER A 123 24.60 -21.37 1.18
CA SER A 123 24.58 -22.52 0.27
C SER A 123 26.01 -22.99 -0.05
N LYS A 124 26.58 -23.76 0.87
CA LYS A 124 27.59 -24.75 0.56
C LYS A 124 27.00 -26.14 0.90
N GLY A 125 26.54 -26.85 -0.09
CA GLY A 125 26.10 -28.22 0.03
C GLY A 125 25.03 -28.62 -0.97
N ASP A 126 25.42 -29.48 -1.91
CA ASP A 126 24.64 -30.30 -2.84
C ASP A 126 24.05 -29.62 -4.10
N ASP A 127 24.90 -29.64 -5.11
CA ASP A 127 24.55 -29.80 -6.51
C ASP A 127 24.10 -31.25 -6.76
N ASP A 128 23.04 -31.44 -7.45
CA ASP A 128 22.69 -32.41 -8.49
C ASP A 128 21.26 -32.96 -8.40
N LEU A 129 20.62 -32.94 -9.58
CA LEU A 129 19.50 -33.78 -9.99
C LEU A 129 18.10 -33.50 -9.37
N LYS A 130 17.28 -32.73 -10.11
CA LYS A 130 15.99 -33.24 -10.65
C LYS A 130 15.18 -32.10 -11.32
N LYS A 131 15.14 -32.08 -12.65
CA LYS A 131 14.03 -31.53 -13.42
C LYS A 131 12.77 -32.36 -13.10
N GLN A 132 12.12 -32.06 -12.02
CA GLN A 132 10.81 -32.63 -11.70
C GLN A 132 9.78 -31.50 -11.74
N LYS A 133 8.69 -31.72 -12.45
CA LYS A 133 7.52 -30.83 -12.51
C LYS A 133 7.19 -30.36 -11.09
N ARG A 134 7.50 -29.09 -10.81
CA ARG A 134 7.26 -28.52 -9.47
C ARG A 134 5.76 -28.39 -9.25
N PRO A 135 5.16 -29.00 -8.23
CA PRO A 135 3.75 -28.83 -7.92
C PRO A 135 3.45 -27.34 -7.64
N PHE A 136 2.22 -26.93 -7.86
CA PHE A 136 1.71 -25.54 -7.72
C PHE A 136 2.15 -24.90 -6.37
N LEU A 137 2.23 -25.68 -5.31
CA LEU A 137 2.70 -25.27 -3.97
C LEU A 137 4.17 -24.78 -3.93
N THR A 138 5.05 -25.28 -4.78
CA THR A 138 6.45 -24.80 -4.86
C THR A 138 6.57 -23.48 -5.61
N SER A 139 5.56 -23.09 -6.39
CA SER A 139 5.49 -21.77 -7.00
C SER A 139 5.11 -20.69 -5.96
N LEU A 140 4.36 -21.03 -4.93
CA LEU A 140 4.00 -20.15 -3.81
C LEU A 140 5.22 -19.78 -2.93
N PHE A 141 6.27 -20.58 -2.94
CA PHE A 141 7.53 -20.32 -2.24
C PHE A 141 8.65 -19.89 -3.19
N SER A 142 8.30 -19.33 -4.35
CA SER A 142 9.30 -18.74 -5.24
C SER A 142 10.07 -17.64 -4.51
N PRO A 143 11.43 -17.65 -4.56
CA PRO A 143 12.25 -16.58 -3.97
C PRO A 143 11.85 -15.18 -4.44
N ILE A 144 11.36 -15.06 -5.67
CA ILE A 144 10.90 -13.80 -6.26
C ILE A 144 9.60 -13.33 -5.61
N LEU A 145 8.65 -14.24 -5.37
CA LEU A 145 7.39 -13.92 -4.70
C LEU A 145 7.64 -13.47 -3.26
N LEU A 146 8.44 -14.23 -2.50
CA LEU A 146 8.80 -13.87 -1.13
C LEU A 146 9.54 -12.54 -1.06
N LYS A 147 10.41 -12.27 -2.04
CA LYS A 147 11.13 -11.01 -2.14
C LYS A 147 10.19 -9.84 -2.42
N ALA A 148 9.31 -9.97 -3.42
CA ALA A 148 8.30 -8.96 -3.71
C ALA A 148 7.38 -8.71 -2.51
N PHE A 149 6.92 -9.77 -1.86
CA PHE A 149 6.13 -9.69 -0.63
C PHE A 149 6.88 -8.94 0.47
N SER A 150 8.12 -9.31 0.77
CA SER A 150 8.90 -8.70 1.85
C SER A 150 9.19 -7.22 1.59
N ILE A 151 9.61 -6.89 0.36
CA ILE A 151 9.91 -5.48 0.01
C ILE A 151 8.66 -4.63 0.17
N THR A 152 7.51 -5.08 -0.33
CA THR A 152 6.24 -4.35 -0.20
C THR A 152 5.79 -4.31 1.26
N PHE A 153 5.81 -5.44 1.98
CA PHE A 153 5.35 -5.51 3.36
C PHE A 153 6.13 -4.58 4.29
N PHE A 154 7.46 -4.59 4.22
CA PHE A 154 8.28 -3.72 5.05
C PHE A 154 8.36 -2.28 4.53
N GLY A 155 8.24 -2.10 3.22
CA GLY A 155 8.21 -0.77 2.59
C GLY A 155 6.97 0.03 2.96
N GLU A 156 5.82 -0.64 3.07
CA GLU A 156 4.52 -0.05 3.43
C GLU A 156 4.24 -0.02 4.94
N TRP A 157 5.11 -0.61 5.77
CA TRP A 157 4.83 -0.69 7.20
C TRP A 157 4.72 0.68 7.85
N GLY A 158 3.50 1.05 8.28
CA GLY A 158 3.22 2.34 8.91
C GLY A 158 2.98 3.49 7.93
N ASP A 159 2.71 3.19 6.66
CA ASP A 159 2.39 4.21 5.64
C ASP A 159 1.08 4.96 5.93
N LYS A 160 0.96 6.14 5.27
CA LYS A 160 -0.24 7.02 5.32
C LYS A 160 -1.52 6.26 4.99
N SER A 161 -1.48 5.40 3.98
CA SER A 161 -2.64 4.62 3.54
C SER A 161 -3.11 3.63 4.61
N GLN A 162 -2.18 3.01 5.34
CA GLN A 162 -2.52 2.12 6.46
C GLN A 162 -3.16 2.85 7.62
N LEU A 163 -2.57 3.97 8.05
CA LEU A 163 -3.10 4.77 9.14
C LEU A 163 -4.48 5.33 8.79
N ALA A 164 -4.66 5.76 7.54
CA ALA A 164 -5.96 6.20 7.03
C ALA A 164 -6.98 5.04 6.97
N THR A 165 -6.54 3.83 6.59
CA THR A 165 -7.40 2.62 6.61
C THR A 165 -7.83 2.26 8.03
N ILE A 166 -6.93 2.38 9.02
CA ILE A 166 -7.25 2.19 10.45
C ILE A 166 -8.33 3.19 10.87
N GLY A 167 -8.12 4.48 10.59
CA GLY A 167 -9.09 5.53 10.92
C GLY A 167 -10.44 5.30 10.24
N LEU A 168 -10.42 4.98 8.94
CA LEU A 168 -11.64 4.75 8.18
C LEU A 168 -12.41 3.51 8.69
N ALA A 169 -11.72 2.44 9.07
CA ALA A 169 -12.34 1.23 9.61
C ALA A 169 -12.87 1.41 11.05
N ALA A 170 -12.40 2.42 11.76
CA ALA A 170 -12.93 2.80 13.06
C ALA A 170 -14.26 3.58 12.96
N ASP A 171 -14.41 4.39 11.90
CA ASP A 171 -15.60 5.26 11.71
C ASP A 171 -16.64 4.63 10.77
N GLU A 172 -16.23 3.82 9.82
CA GLU A 172 -17.06 3.25 8.78
C GLU A 172 -17.22 1.73 8.94
N ASN A 173 -18.03 1.12 8.06
CA ASN A 173 -18.18 -0.33 8.05
C ASN A 173 -16.88 -1.02 7.63
N PRO A 174 -16.23 -1.83 8.50
CA PRO A 174 -14.91 -2.41 8.24
C PRO A 174 -14.89 -3.38 7.05
N TYR A 175 -16.00 -4.08 6.77
CA TYR A 175 -16.10 -4.96 5.60
C TYR A 175 -16.05 -4.15 4.30
N GLY A 176 -16.76 -3.02 4.26
CA GLY A 176 -16.70 -2.11 3.13
C GLY A 176 -15.28 -1.57 2.93
N VAL A 177 -14.64 -1.15 4.02
CA VAL A 177 -13.26 -0.63 3.99
C VAL A 177 -12.27 -1.67 3.47
N VAL A 178 -12.34 -2.92 3.95
CA VAL A 178 -11.47 -4.01 3.47
C VAL A 178 -11.68 -4.27 1.98
N LEU A 179 -12.95 -4.40 1.53
CA LEU A 179 -13.24 -4.69 0.13
C LEU A 179 -12.80 -3.55 -0.80
N GLY A 180 -13.06 -2.30 -0.40
CA GLY A 180 -12.63 -1.12 -1.16
C GLY A 180 -11.11 -1.00 -1.23
N GLY A 181 -10.43 -1.20 -0.10
CA GLY A 181 -8.98 -1.18 -0.01
C GLY A 181 -8.34 -2.27 -0.87
N ILE A 182 -8.78 -3.53 -0.76
CA ILE A 182 -8.26 -4.64 -1.57
C ILE A 182 -8.45 -4.39 -3.06
N LEU A 183 -9.62 -3.90 -3.47
CA LEU A 183 -9.86 -3.59 -4.88
C LEU A 183 -8.96 -2.44 -5.35
N GLY A 184 -8.81 -1.39 -4.56
CA GLY A 184 -7.91 -0.27 -4.86
C GLY A 184 -6.47 -0.74 -5.02
N GLN A 185 -5.96 -1.53 -4.07
CA GLN A 185 -4.63 -2.13 -4.13
C GLN A 185 -4.45 -3.02 -5.36
N ALA A 186 -5.44 -3.85 -5.68
CA ALA A 186 -5.39 -4.71 -6.85
C ALA A 186 -5.31 -3.91 -8.17
N LEU A 187 -6.07 -2.83 -8.28
CA LEU A 187 -6.04 -1.95 -9.44
C LEU A 187 -4.69 -1.24 -9.58
N CYS A 188 -4.20 -0.61 -8.51
CA CYS A 188 -2.93 0.13 -8.53
C CYS A 188 -1.73 -0.80 -8.78
N THR A 189 -1.63 -1.91 -8.05
CA THR A 189 -0.52 -2.86 -8.22
C THR A 189 -0.54 -3.52 -9.59
N THR A 190 -1.72 -3.84 -10.12
CA THR A 190 -1.84 -4.38 -11.50
C THR A 190 -1.40 -3.35 -12.53
N ALA A 191 -1.81 -2.10 -12.38
CA ALA A 191 -1.39 -1.00 -13.25
C ALA A 191 0.14 -0.82 -13.19
N ALA A 192 0.74 -0.82 -12.00
CA ALA A 192 2.19 -0.73 -11.83
C ALA A 192 2.95 -1.87 -12.52
N VAL A 193 2.53 -3.11 -12.29
CA VAL A 193 3.18 -4.32 -12.83
C VAL A 193 3.03 -4.43 -14.35
N LEU A 194 1.87 -4.05 -14.91
CA LEU A 194 1.63 -4.09 -16.35
C LEU A 194 2.23 -2.89 -17.08
N GLY A 195 2.10 -1.69 -16.51
CA GLY A 195 2.58 -0.45 -17.08
C GLY A 195 4.11 -0.30 -17.02
N GLY A 196 4.74 -0.87 -15.98
CA GLY A 196 6.18 -0.80 -15.80
C GLY A 196 6.72 0.64 -15.82
N LYS A 197 7.95 0.82 -16.29
CA LYS A 197 8.63 2.13 -16.29
C LYS A 197 7.89 3.18 -17.15
N SER A 198 7.24 2.77 -18.23
CA SER A 198 6.53 3.71 -19.11
C SER A 198 5.34 4.37 -18.42
N LEU A 199 4.61 3.63 -17.59
CA LEU A 199 3.52 4.21 -16.79
C LEU A 199 4.09 5.02 -15.62
N ALA A 200 5.09 4.47 -14.94
CA ALA A 200 5.75 5.13 -13.81
C ALA A 200 6.34 6.50 -14.18
N SER A 201 6.98 6.61 -15.35
CA SER A 201 7.57 7.88 -15.80
C SER A 201 6.56 8.93 -16.30
N ASN A 202 5.30 8.54 -16.52
CA ASN A 202 4.26 9.47 -16.97
C ASN A 202 3.30 9.91 -15.85
N ILE A 203 3.39 9.33 -14.67
CA ILE A 203 2.58 9.72 -13.52
C ILE A 203 3.28 10.89 -12.84
N SER A 204 2.57 12.02 -12.74
CA SER A 204 3.05 13.17 -11.97
C SER A 204 2.74 12.96 -10.50
N GLU A 205 3.76 12.70 -9.70
CA GLU A 205 3.68 12.56 -8.24
C GLU A 205 3.04 13.78 -7.60
N LYS A 206 3.36 14.96 -8.10
CA LYS A 206 2.75 16.22 -7.67
C LYS A 206 1.23 16.23 -7.84
N MET A 207 0.72 15.81 -8.99
CA MET A 207 -0.73 15.76 -9.25
C MET A 207 -1.41 14.75 -8.33
N VAL A 208 -0.78 13.60 -8.13
CA VAL A 208 -1.29 12.54 -7.25
C VAL A 208 -1.28 13.01 -5.79
N ALA A 209 -0.20 13.59 -5.32
CA ALA A 209 -0.10 14.13 -3.95
C ALA A 209 -1.15 15.22 -3.70
N ILE A 210 -1.35 16.14 -4.65
CA ILE A 210 -2.36 17.20 -4.50
C ILE A 210 -3.77 16.59 -4.45
N SER A 211 -4.10 15.67 -5.36
CA SER A 211 -5.43 15.04 -5.40
C SER A 211 -5.71 14.18 -4.16
N GLY A 212 -4.72 13.42 -3.70
CA GLY A 212 -4.78 12.64 -2.46
C GLY A 212 -4.94 13.53 -1.23
N GLY A 213 -4.15 14.61 -1.13
CA GLY A 213 -4.22 15.58 -0.05
C GLY A 213 -5.60 16.26 0.04
N ILE A 214 -6.17 16.66 -1.09
CA ILE A 214 -7.53 17.22 -1.16
C ILE A 214 -8.56 16.19 -0.68
N LEU A 215 -8.44 14.92 -1.11
CA LEU A 215 -9.36 13.87 -0.68
C LEU A 215 -9.29 13.64 0.83
N PHE A 216 -8.10 13.60 1.42
CA PHE A 216 -7.93 13.50 2.87
C PHE A 216 -8.58 14.67 3.61
N LEU A 217 -8.46 15.89 3.10
CA LEU A 217 -9.12 17.06 3.69
C LEU A 217 -10.66 16.97 3.58
N ILE A 218 -11.18 16.46 2.46
CA ILE A 218 -12.63 16.21 2.30
C ILE A 218 -13.11 15.19 3.33
N PHE A 219 -12.37 14.10 3.53
CA PHE A 219 -12.71 13.08 4.53
C PHE A 219 -12.59 13.63 5.95
N GLY A 220 -11.57 14.45 6.23
CA GLY A 220 -11.41 15.15 7.50
C GLY A 220 -12.58 16.09 7.79
N MET A 221 -13.02 16.87 6.80
CA MET A 221 -14.17 17.75 6.91
C MET A 221 -15.47 16.95 7.11
N GLN A 222 -15.66 15.87 6.36
CA GLN A 222 -16.83 15.01 6.52
C GLN A 222 -16.86 14.34 7.90
N SER A 223 -15.71 13.86 8.38
CA SER A 223 -15.58 13.32 9.72
C SER A 223 -15.89 14.39 10.79
N PHE A 224 -15.34 15.59 10.64
CA PHE A 224 -15.57 16.70 11.58
C PHE A 224 -17.04 17.12 11.67
N LEU A 225 -17.76 17.11 10.54
CA LEU A 225 -19.18 17.46 10.49
C LEU A 225 -20.10 16.33 10.92
N SER A 226 -19.62 15.09 11.00
CA SER A 226 -20.39 13.96 11.49
C SER A 226 -20.40 13.97 13.03
N THR A 227 -21.58 14.11 13.61
CA THR A 227 -21.76 14.02 15.07
C THR A 227 -21.71 12.56 15.50
N VAL A 228 -20.79 12.23 16.39
CA VAL A 228 -20.78 10.95 17.09
C VAL A 228 -21.65 11.09 18.32
N GLU A 229 -22.79 10.41 18.35
CA GLU A 229 -23.55 10.24 19.60
C GLU A 229 -22.72 9.38 20.57
N PRO A 230 -22.66 9.78 21.84
CA PRO A 230 -21.89 9.10 22.89
C PRO A 230 -22.40 7.68 23.17
#